data_b4e87e73b06e54d3d272c802a5ecc03d
#
_entry.id   b4e87e73b06e54d3d272c802a5ecc03d
#
_cell.length_a   1.000
_cell.length_b   1.000
_cell.length_c   1.000
_cell.angle_alpha   90.00
_cell.angle_beta   90.00
_cell.angle_gamma   90.00
#
_symmetry.space_group_name_H-M   'P 1'
#
loop_
_entity.id
_entity.type
_entity.pdbx_description
1 polymer ?
#
loop_
_entity_poly.entity_id
_entity_poly.type
_entity_poly.pdbx_seq_one_letter_code
_entity_poly.pdbx_strand_id
1 'polypeptide(L)'
;MSTEPSEPAGPLAGIRVVALEQSVAGPLASRVLADMGADVVKVEPAQGDFARHWDSYVHGDSSHFVWLNRRKRSVVLGLREPADRAALDRLLAGADVLLFNMAAAAAERAGLTRERLRGEYPSLVVCQVTGYGSTGDARDRKAYDMLLQAETGILGLTGDDRGPVRLGVSLCDIGTGLYAATLILGALFERSRTGEGRFIDLSMFEAMTEFTGPNLTAFANAGVRYGRNRLRHHSIVPYGIFACNDGFLAIAIEHDAEWRVFCERVLDRPDAGADPELSTKRAAAGAPAWTRPGSPMA
;
A
#
# COMPACT_ATOMS: atom_id res chain seq x y z
N MET A 1 23.24 32.87 -22.20
CA MET A 1 22.04 32.10 -21.84
C MET A 1 22.45 30.64 -21.78
N SER A 2 22.78 30.14 -20.61
CA SER A 2 23.09 28.73 -20.37
C SER A 2 21.79 27.97 -20.43
N THR A 3 21.57 27.17 -21.48
CA THR A 3 20.51 26.16 -21.50
C THR A 3 20.91 25.07 -20.52
N GLU A 4 20.32 25.08 -19.33
CA GLU A 4 20.39 23.91 -18.47
C GLU A 4 19.87 22.72 -19.29
N PRO A 5 20.54 21.55 -19.23
CA PRO A 5 20.03 20.36 -19.87
C PRO A 5 18.65 20.05 -19.25
N SER A 6 17.61 20.01 -20.10
CA SER A 6 16.28 19.58 -19.67
C SER A 6 16.42 18.21 -19.01
N GLU A 7 15.90 18.06 -17.77
CA GLU A 7 15.83 16.75 -17.13
C GLU A 7 15.28 15.74 -18.15
N PRO A 8 15.87 14.53 -18.25
CA PRO A 8 15.38 13.52 -19.19
C PRO A 8 13.90 13.26 -18.88
N ALA A 9 13.08 13.33 -19.93
CA ALA A 9 11.67 13.05 -19.83
C ALA A 9 11.47 11.67 -19.19
N GLY A 10 10.71 11.58 -18.08
CA GLY A 10 10.48 10.33 -17.37
C GLY A 10 9.76 9.29 -18.24
N PRO A 11 9.70 8.03 -17.80
CA PRO A 11 9.10 6.94 -18.59
C PRO A 11 7.61 7.14 -18.93
N LEU A 12 6.92 8.03 -18.22
CA LEU A 12 5.52 8.41 -18.49
C LEU A 12 5.38 9.80 -19.13
N ALA A 13 6.45 10.33 -19.73
CA ALA A 13 6.36 11.58 -20.47
C ALA A 13 5.30 11.51 -21.57
N GLY A 14 4.41 12.50 -21.62
CA GLY A 14 3.27 12.55 -22.53
C GLY A 14 2.00 11.86 -22.04
N ILE A 15 2.06 11.09 -20.96
CA ILE A 15 0.86 10.52 -20.31
C ILE A 15 0.17 11.57 -19.46
N ARG A 16 -1.14 11.75 -19.67
CA ARG A 16 -2.00 12.67 -18.92
C ARG A 16 -2.89 11.92 -17.94
N VAL A 17 -2.84 12.32 -16.68
CA VAL A 17 -3.62 11.73 -15.60
C VAL A 17 -4.59 12.77 -15.05
N VAL A 18 -5.87 12.45 -15.03
CA VAL A 18 -6.89 13.19 -14.30
C VAL A 18 -7.20 12.44 -13.01
N ALA A 19 -7.06 13.11 -11.87
CA ALA A 19 -7.14 12.47 -10.57
C ALA A 19 -8.19 13.16 -9.67
N LEU A 20 -9.32 12.49 -9.41
CA LEU A 20 -10.36 12.91 -8.47
C LEU A 20 -10.17 12.18 -7.16
N GLU A 21 -9.21 12.63 -6.37
CA GLU A 21 -8.67 11.88 -5.25
C GLU A 21 -8.52 12.72 -3.99
N GLN A 22 -8.51 12.05 -2.86
CA GLN A 22 -8.30 12.68 -1.56
C GLN A 22 -7.63 11.70 -0.58
N SER A 23 -7.16 12.20 0.56
CA SER A 23 -6.49 11.42 1.60
C SER A 23 -5.13 10.88 1.16
N VAL A 24 -4.92 9.56 1.12
CA VAL A 24 -3.61 8.93 0.92
C VAL A 24 -3.57 8.02 -0.30
N ALA A 25 -4.41 7.01 -0.40
CA ALA A 25 -4.28 5.93 -1.38
C ALA A 25 -4.28 6.43 -2.84
N GLY A 26 -5.31 7.17 -3.25
CA GLY A 26 -5.37 7.79 -4.59
C GLY A 26 -4.22 8.77 -4.82
N PRO A 27 -4.02 9.78 -3.92
CA PRO A 27 -2.92 10.73 -4.05
C PRO A 27 -1.53 10.10 -4.12
N LEU A 28 -1.29 8.99 -3.43
CA LEU A 28 -0.02 8.26 -3.55
C LEU A 28 0.16 7.66 -4.96
N ALA A 29 -0.89 7.04 -5.48
CA ALA A 29 -0.84 6.44 -6.82
C ALA A 29 -0.52 7.47 -7.89
N SER A 30 -1.26 8.58 -7.93
CA SER A 30 -1.05 9.64 -8.92
C SER A 30 0.28 10.37 -8.73
N ARG A 31 0.77 10.50 -7.48
CA ARG A 31 2.12 11.02 -7.21
C ARG A 31 3.21 10.11 -7.79
N VAL A 32 3.08 8.79 -7.64
CA VAL A 32 4.03 7.83 -8.25
C VAL A 32 4.07 8.01 -9.76
N LEU A 33 2.92 8.18 -10.41
CA LEU A 33 2.86 8.45 -11.84
C LEU A 33 3.48 9.81 -12.20
N ALA A 34 3.25 10.85 -11.38
CA ALA A 34 3.86 12.17 -11.56
C ALA A 34 5.39 12.13 -11.40
N ASP A 35 5.90 11.37 -10.42
CA ASP A 35 7.35 11.17 -10.22
C ASP A 35 8.00 10.44 -11.42
N MET A 36 7.22 9.63 -12.16
CA MET A 36 7.62 8.99 -13.40
C MET A 36 7.47 9.89 -14.65
N GLY A 37 7.05 11.13 -14.50
CA GLY A 37 6.96 12.11 -15.59
C GLY A 37 5.58 12.29 -16.21
N ALA A 38 4.52 11.68 -15.67
CA ALA A 38 3.15 11.93 -16.13
C ALA A 38 2.70 13.36 -15.78
N ASP A 39 1.90 13.97 -16.66
CA ASP A 39 1.21 15.24 -16.42
C ASP A 39 -0.06 15.00 -15.62
N VAL A 40 0.00 15.21 -14.31
CA VAL A 40 -1.10 14.92 -13.39
C VAL A 40 -1.89 16.19 -13.06
N VAL A 41 -3.19 16.17 -13.33
CA VAL A 41 -4.16 17.19 -12.92
C VAL A 41 -5.05 16.64 -11.83
N LYS A 42 -4.86 17.13 -10.60
CA LYS A 42 -5.73 16.84 -9.47
C LYS A 42 -6.96 17.71 -9.52
N VAL A 43 -8.13 17.09 -9.54
CA VAL A 43 -9.43 17.78 -9.47
C VAL A 43 -9.89 17.79 -8.02
N GLU A 44 -10.10 18.96 -7.46
CA GLU A 44 -10.50 19.16 -6.07
C GLU A 44 -11.85 19.86 -5.97
N PRO A 45 -12.69 19.59 -4.96
CA PRO A 45 -13.83 20.43 -4.64
C PRO A 45 -13.37 21.79 -4.10
N ALA A 46 -14.28 22.74 -3.98
CA ALA A 46 -13.95 24.11 -3.54
C ALA A 46 -13.27 24.19 -2.16
N GLN A 47 -13.58 23.25 -1.28
CA GLN A 47 -12.94 23.13 0.04
C GLN A 47 -11.57 22.41 0.01
N GLY A 48 -11.16 21.91 -1.14
CA GLY A 48 -9.91 21.16 -1.31
C GLY A 48 -9.97 19.73 -0.78
N ASP A 49 -8.81 19.06 -0.85
CA ASP A 49 -8.58 17.77 -0.20
C ASP A 49 -8.44 17.98 1.33
N PHE A 50 -9.17 17.22 2.12
CA PHE A 50 -9.11 17.36 3.59
C PHE A 50 -7.72 17.05 4.18
N ALA A 51 -6.85 16.33 3.48
CA ALA A 51 -5.46 16.13 3.87
C ALA A 51 -4.66 17.45 3.93
N ARG A 52 -5.14 18.53 3.32
CA ARG A 52 -4.53 19.87 3.42
C ARG A 52 -4.51 20.41 4.86
N HIS A 53 -5.41 19.90 5.73
CA HIS A 53 -5.64 20.42 7.07
C HIS A 53 -5.25 19.45 8.19
N TRP A 54 -4.52 18.36 7.90
CA TRP A 54 -4.11 17.38 8.92
C TRP A 54 -3.01 17.90 9.87
N ASP A 55 -2.14 18.75 9.36
CA ASP A 55 -1.12 19.47 10.12
C ASP A 55 -0.69 20.74 9.37
N SER A 56 0.31 21.46 9.87
CA SER A 56 0.84 22.70 9.26
C SER A 56 2.38 22.73 9.26
N TYR A 57 3.03 21.58 9.25
CA TYR A 57 4.47 21.46 9.52
C TYR A 57 5.37 21.90 8.36
N VAL A 58 4.85 21.97 7.14
CA VAL A 58 5.64 22.32 5.95
C VAL A 58 5.27 23.73 5.49
N HIS A 59 5.87 24.73 6.12
CA HIS A 59 5.63 26.16 5.83
C HIS A 59 4.16 26.57 5.86
N GLY A 60 3.38 25.97 6.76
CA GLY A 60 1.94 26.22 6.88
C GLY A 60 1.05 25.22 6.14
N ASP A 61 1.62 24.40 5.27
CA ASP A 61 0.91 23.29 4.60
C ASP A 61 1.02 21.99 5.39
N SER A 62 0.08 21.08 5.14
CA SER A 62 0.13 19.73 5.69
C SER A 62 1.26 18.90 5.10
N SER A 63 2.04 18.25 5.98
CA SER A 63 3.12 17.35 5.58
C SER A 63 2.62 16.20 4.70
N HIS A 64 1.45 15.65 4.99
CA HIS A 64 0.80 14.62 4.19
C HIS A 64 0.42 15.15 2.81
N PHE A 65 -0.17 16.35 2.74
CA PHE A 65 -0.57 16.91 1.47
C PHE A 65 0.63 17.20 0.56
N VAL A 66 1.69 17.81 1.11
CA VAL A 66 2.93 18.11 0.36
C VAL A 66 3.61 16.82 -0.11
N TRP A 67 3.71 15.80 0.78
CA TRP A 67 4.28 14.50 0.42
C TRP A 67 3.54 13.83 -0.73
N LEU A 68 2.20 13.87 -0.72
CA LEU A 68 1.35 13.12 -1.66
C LEU A 68 1.04 13.86 -2.96
N ASN A 69 1.24 15.18 -3.02
CA ASN A 69 0.77 15.97 -4.17
C ASN A 69 1.86 16.76 -4.91
N ARG A 70 3.13 16.48 -4.61
CA ARG A 70 4.23 17.09 -5.38
C ARG A 70 4.13 16.73 -6.87
N ARG A 71 4.58 17.66 -7.73
CA ARG A 71 4.57 17.55 -9.20
C ARG A 71 3.16 17.45 -9.83
N LYS A 72 2.09 17.69 -9.08
CA LYS A 72 0.72 17.75 -9.61
C LYS A 72 0.31 19.20 -9.85
N ARG A 73 -0.50 19.40 -10.87
CA ARG A 73 -1.32 20.61 -11.03
C ARG A 73 -2.67 20.38 -10.37
N SER A 74 -3.29 21.43 -9.87
CA SER A 74 -4.63 21.36 -9.26
C SER A 74 -5.60 22.25 -9.98
N VAL A 75 -6.86 21.81 -10.08
CA VAL A 75 -8.01 22.57 -10.54
C VAL A 75 -9.18 22.35 -9.61
N VAL A 76 -9.93 23.41 -9.31
CA VAL A 76 -11.14 23.34 -8.51
C VAL A 76 -12.35 23.18 -9.43
N LEU A 77 -13.10 22.07 -9.27
CA LEU A 77 -14.35 21.81 -9.98
C LEU A 77 -15.42 21.32 -9.01
N GLY A 78 -16.56 22.02 -9.00
CA GLY A 78 -17.75 21.62 -8.25
C GLY A 78 -18.66 20.73 -9.10
N LEU A 79 -18.47 19.42 -9.08
CA LEU A 79 -19.15 18.46 -9.97
C LEU A 79 -20.70 18.43 -9.86
N ARG A 80 -21.28 19.25 -9.01
CA ARG A 80 -22.73 19.50 -9.00
C ARG A 80 -23.15 20.49 -10.09
N GLU A 81 -22.23 21.37 -10.49
CA GLU A 81 -22.48 22.40 -11.48
C GLU A 81 -22.27 21.84 -12.90
N PRO A 82 -23.22 22.05 -13.82
CA PRO A 82 -23.10 21.56 -15.20
C PRO A 82 -21.86 22.06 -15.95
N ALA A 83 -21.46 23.32 -15.73
CA ALA A 83 -20.28 23.90 -16.36
C ALA A 83 -18.98 23.19 -15.92
N ASP A 84 -18.88 22.82 -14.64
CA ASP A 84 -17.72 22.12 -14.08
C ASP A 84 -17.67 20.65 -14.54
N ARG A 85 -18.84 20.01 -14.68
CA ARG A 85 -18.91 18.68 -15.33
C ARG A 85 -18.41 18.73 -16.77
N ALA A 86 -18.87 19.71 -17.55
CA ALA A 86 -18.39 19.90 -18.91
C ALA A 86 -16.87 20.20 -18.96
N ALA A 87 -16.32 20.86 -17.93
CA ALA A 87 -14.88 21.05 -17.79
C ALA A 87 -14.16 19.71 -17.50
N LEU A 88 -14.71 18.89 -16.63
CA LEU A 88 -14.17 17.53 -16.38
C LEU A 88 -14.20 16.69 -17.65
N ASP A 89 -15.30 16.70 -18.43
CA ASP A 89 -15.40 15.95 -19.68
C ASP A 89 -14.35 16.39 -20.70
N ARG A 90 -14.03 17.68 -20.78
CA ARG A 90 -12.93 18.19 -21.61
C ARG A 90 -11.54 17.69 -21.14
N LEU A 91 -11.33 17.58 -19.82
CA LEU A 91 -10.11 16.99 -19.28
C LEU A 91 -10.00 15.50 -19.63
N LEU A 92 -11.11 14.76 -19.49
CA LEU A 92 -11.16 13.32 -19.79
C LEU A 92 -10.96 13.02 -21.28
N ALA A 93 -11.47 13.85 -22.17
CA ALA A 93 -11.28 13.70 -23.63
C ALA A 93 -9.80 13.73 -24.05
N GLY A 94 -8.94 14.35 -23.27
CA GLY A 94 -7.50 14.40 -23.51
C GLY A 94 -6.66 13.59 -22.53
N ALA A 95 -7.29 12.78 -21.66
CA ALA A 95 -6.60 12.02 -20.63
C ALA A 95 -6.25 10.59 -21.10
N ASP A 96 -5.16 10.09 -20.58
CA ASP A 96 -4.75 8.70 -20.71
C ASP A 96 -5.24 7.86 -19.53
N VAL A 97 -5.31 8.46 -18.36
CA VAL A 97 -5.68 7.82 -17.10
C VAL A 97 -6.68 8.70 -16.35
N LEU A 98 -7.74 8.07 -15.84
CA LEU A 98 -8.61 8.60 -14.81
C LEU A 98 -8.42 7.79 -13.53
N LEU A 99 -8.01 8.44 -12.45
CA LEU A 99 -7.92 7.85 -11.12
C LEU A 99 -8.91 8.54 -10.18
N PHE A 100 -9.70 7.77 -9.43
CA PHE A 100 -10.56 8.34 -8.40
C PHE A 100 -10.77 7.38 -7.23
N ASN A 101 -10.94 7.96 -6.03
CA ASN A 101 -11.24 7.22 -4.80
C ASN A 101 -12.50 7.75 -4.09
N MET A 102 -13.48 8.11 -4.89
CA MET A 102 -14.79 8.56 -4.41
C MET A 102 -15.65 7.37 -3.98
N ALA A 103 -16.53 7.58 -2.99
CA ALA A 103 -17.56 6.61 -2.68
C ALA A 103 -18.43 6.31 -3.92
N ALA A 104 -18.86 5.05 -4.08
CA ALA A 104 -19.58 4.58 -5.27
C ALA A 104 -20.77 5.48 -5.65
N ALA A 105 -21.63 5.81 -4.71
CA ALA A 105 -22.76 6.71 -4.94
C ALA A 105 -22.35 8.15 -5.35
N ALA A 106 -21.18 8.62 -4.94
CA ALA A 106 -20.67 9.93 -5.37
C ALA A 106 -20.11 9.87 -6.79
N ALA A 107 -19.42 8.80 -7.14
CA ALA A 107 -18.92 8.55 -8.49
C ALA A 107 -20.08 8.43 -9.48
N GLU A 108 -21.13 7.68 -9.15
CA GLU A 108 -22.37 7.56 -9.95
C GLU A 108 -23.02 8.93 -10.20
N ARG A 109 -23.19 9.76 -9.15
CA ARG A 109 -23.73 11.13 -9.30
C ARG A 109 -22.86 12.05 -10.14
N ALA A 110 -21.55 11.82 -10.14
CA ALA A 110 -20.60 12.55 -10.98
C ALA A 110 -20.54 12.00 -12.43
N GLY A 111 -21.29 10.94 -12.73
CA GLY A 111 -21.26 10.28 -14.05
C GLY A 111 -20.02 9.45 -14.30
N LEU A 112 -19.26 9.09 -13.27
CA LEU A 112 -18.06 8.27 -13.38
C LEU A 112 -18.40 6.78 -13.30
N THR A 113 -19.36 6.34 -14.12
CA THR A 113 -19.78 4.94 -14.19
C THR A 113 -18.95 4.18 -15.22
N ARG A 114 -18.77 2.88 -14.99
CA ARG A 114 -18.03 2.00 -15.92
C ARG A 114 -18.60 2.04 -17.32
N GLU A 115 -19.93 1.99 -17.44
CA GLU A 115 -20.64 1.98 -18.72
C GLU A 115 -20.38 3.24 -19.51
N ARG A 116 -20.57 4.42 -18.89
CA ARG A 116 -20.33 5.71 -19.52
C ARG A 116 -18.87 5.87 -19.93
N LEU A 117 -17.94 5.64 -19.01
CA LEU A 117 -16.52 5.87 -19.24
C LEU A 117 -15.97 4.95 -20.36
N ARG A 118 -16.40 3.70 -20.42
CA ARG A 118 -16.03 2.80 -21.52
C ARG A 118 -16.68 3.18 -22.86
N GLY A 119 -17.89 3.67 -22.82
CA GLY A 119 -18.60 4.07 -24.04
C GLY A 119 -18.08 5.38 -24.65
N GLU A 120 -17.81 6.38 -23.80
CA GLU A 120 -17.37 7.71 -24.26
C GLU A 120 -15.84 7.81 -24.45
N TYR A 121 -15.05 7.04 -23.66
CA TYR A 121 -13.58 7.12 -23.63
C TYR A 121 -12.97 5.71 -23.73
N PRO A 122 -13.11 5.00 -24.85
CA PRO A 122 -12.72 3.57 -24.95
C PRO A 122 -11.23 3.30 -24.75
N SER A 123 -10.36 4.27 -24.98
CA SER A 123 -8.92 4.16 -24.73
C SER A 123 -8.46 4.62 -23.34
N LEU A 124 -9.38 5.15 -22.51
CA LEU A 124 -9.05 5.64 -21.18
C LEU A 124 -8.79 4.50 -20.21
N VAL A 125 -7.66 4.52 -19.54
CA VAL A 125 -7.40 3.65 -18.39
C VAL A 125 -8.07 4.29 -17.17
N VAL A 126 -9.01 3.58 -16.58
CA VAL A 126 -9.75 4.05 -15.39
C VAL A 126 -9.35 3.20 -14.20
N CYS A 127 -8.94 3.84 -13.10
CA CYS A 127 -8.70 3.19 -11.83
C CYS A 127 -9.61 3.79 -10.75
N GLN A 128 -10.60 3.00 -10.35
CA GLN A 128 -11.45 3.31 -9.20
C GLN A 128 -10.88 2.60 -7.97
N VAL A 129 -10.58 3.37 -6.92
CA VAL A 129 -10.16 2.84 -5.62
C VAL A 129 -11.31 2.96 -4.64
N THR A 130 -11.67 1.86 -4.01
CA THR A 130 -12.78 1.78 -3.03
C THR A 130 -12.31 1.05 -1.78
N GLY A 131 -13.08 1.10 -0.69
CA GLY A 131 -12.79 0.33 0.52
C GLY A 131 -12.94 -1.18 0.33
N TYR A 132 -14.09 -1.58 -0.25
CA TYR A 132 -14.52 -2.98 -0.31
C TYR A 132 -14.99 -3.43 -1.70
N GLY A 133 -14.63 -2.70 -2.74
CA GLY A 133 -15.12 -2.93 -4.10
C GLY A 133 -16.34 -2.07 -4.46
N SER A 134 -16.63 -1.98 -5.77
CA SER A 134 -17.78 -1.22 -6.29
C SER A 134 -19.09 -2.02 -6.30
N THR A 135 -19.04 -3.31 -5.96
CA THR A 135 -20.16 -4.24 -5.96
C THR A 135 -20.28 -4.98 -4.62
N GLY A 136 -21.38 -5.71 -4.42
CA GLY A 136 -21.62 -6.48 -3.19
C GLY A 136 -22.14 -5.64 -2.03
N ASP A 137 -22.46 -6.31 -0.91
CA ASP A 137 -23.14 -5.72 0.25
C ASP A 137 -22.27 -4.74 1.04
N ALA A 138 -20.95 -4.83 0.90
CA ALA A 138 -19.99 -3.98 1.60
C ALA A 138 -19.62 -2.69 0.83
N ARG A 139 -20.10 -2.51 -0.41
CA ARG A 139 -19.68 -1.41 -1.32
C ARG A 139 -19.84 0.00 -0.73
N ASP A 140 -20.85 0.20 0.12
CA ASP A 140 -21.16 1.50 0.70
C ASP A 140 -20.63 1.67 2.13
N ARG A 141 -19.88 0.67 2.65
CA ARG A 141 -19.26 0.76 3.98
C ARG A 141 -18.12 1.79 3.97
N LYS A 142 -18.04 2.54 5.06
CA LYS A 142 -16.90 3.44 5.28
C LYS A 142 -15.61 2.63 5.46
N ALA A 143 -14.58 3.00 4.72
CA ALA A 143 -13.25 2.43 4.79
C ALA A 143 -12.23 3.51 5.19
N TYR A 144 -11.45 3.20 6.19
CA TYR A 144 -10.27 3.95 6.59
C TYR A 144 -9.15 2.97 6.89
N ASP A 145 -7.92 3.39 6.77
CA ASP A 145 -6.72 2.58 6.98
C ASP A 145 -6.80 1.66 8.21
N MET A 146 -7.13 2.24 9.38
CA MET A 146 -7.20 1.48 10.64
C MET A 146 -8.32 0.45 10.64
N LEU A 147 -9.47 0.75 10.05
CA LEU A 147 -10.59 -0.20 9.98
C LEU A 147 -10.21 -1.40 9.11
N LEU A 148 -9.54 -1.13 8.00
CA LEU A 148 -9.07 -2.18 7.10
C LEU A 148 -7.92 -3.00 7.71
N GLN A 149 -6.99 -2.39 8.45
CA GLN A 149 -6.00 -3.14 9.24
C GLN A 149 -6.67 -4.12 10.23
N ALA A 150 -7.80 -3.73 10.82
CA ALA A 150 -8.55 -4.61 11.72
C ALA A 150 -9.24 -5.75 10.96
N GLU A 151 -10.01 -5.42 9.91
CA GLU A 151 -10.84 -6.40 9.19
C GLU A 151 -10.03 -7.38 8.33
N THR A 152 -8.89 -6.98 7.80
CA THR A 152 -7.98 -7.86 7.05
C THR A 152 -7.11 -8.74 7.95
N GLY A 153 -7.24 -8.60 9.28
CA GLY A 153 -6.52 -9.42 10.25
C GLY A 153 -5.10 -8.93 10.58
N ILE A 154 -4.61 -7.83 9.97
CA ILE A 154 -3.27 -7.29 10.25
C ILE A 154 -3.10 -6.97 11.74
N LEU A 155 -4.11 -6.37 12.39
CA LEU A 155 -4.07 -6.13 13.83
C LEU A 155 -4.04 -7.42 14.67
N GLY A 156 -4.48 -8.54 14.11
CA GLY A 156 -4.36 -9.86 14.75
C GLY A 156 -2.94 -10.41 14.73
N LEU A 157 -2.07 -9.87 13.87
CA LEU A 157 -0.67 -10.29 13.71
C LEU A 157 0.32 -9.36 14.43
N THR A 158 -0.11 -8.13 14.76
CA THR A 158 0.74 -7.10 15.37
C THR A 158 0.39 -6.90 16.85
N GLY A 159 1.41 -6.69 17.69
CA GLY A 159 1.25 -6.49 19.13
C GLY A 159 1.76 -7.64 19.97
N ASP A 160 1.33 -7.69 21.23
CA ASP A 160 1.75 -8.67 22.22
C ASP A 160 0.54 -9.22 23.02
N ASP A 161 0.83 -9.85 24.16
CA ASP A 161 -0.21 -10.44 25.04
C ASP A 161 -1.14 -9.37 25.67
N ARG A 162 -0.73 -8.11 25.68
CA ARG A 162 -1.56 -6.99 26.17
C ARG A 162 -2.58 -6.53 25.14
N GLY A 163 -2.39 -6.86 23.88
CA GLY A 163 -3.34 -6.55 22.81
C GLY A 163 -2.74 -6.27 21.45
N PRO A 164 -3.59 -5.98 20.46
CA PRO A 164 -3.16 -5.58 19.13
C PRO A 164 -2.52 -4.18 19.14
N VAL A 165 -1.56 -3.97 18.25
CA VAL A 165 -0.93 -2.67 18.05
C VAL A 165 -1.08 -2.28 16.58
N ARG A 166 -1.56 -1.05 16.33
CA ARG A 166 -1.62 -0.49 14.98
C ARG A 166 -0.21 -0.29 14.44
N LEU A 167 -0.02 -0.57 13.15
CA LEU A 167 1.21 -0.16 12.47
C LEU A 167 1.34 1.38 12.48
N GLY A 168 2.53 1.87 12.72
CA GLY A 168 2.83 3.31 12.81
C GLY A 168 2.66 4.09 11.49
N VAL A 169 2.37 3.39 10.40
CA VAL A 169 2.13 3.94 9.07
C VAL A 169 0.75 3.52 8.56
N SER A 170 0.18 4.28 7.62
CA SER A 170 -1.08 3.95 6.96
C SER A 170 -0.86 2.86 5.90
N LEU A 171 -0.64 1.62 6.35
CA LEU A 171 -0.25 0.50 5.50
C LEU A 171 -1.28 0.21 4.39
N CYS A 172 -2.57 0.23 4.73
CA CYS A 172 -3.64 -0.06 3.76
C CYS A 172 -3.71 1.00 2.68
N ASP A 173 -3.61 2.26 3.06
CA ASP A 173 -3.58 3.37 2.11
C ASP A 173 -2.35 3.30 1.20
N ILE A 174 -1.16 3.15 1.80
CA ILE A 174 0.12 3.13 1.07
C ILE A 174 0.16 1.91 0.14
N GLY A 175 -0.15 0.73 0.66
CA GLY A 175 -0.19 -0.50 -0.13
C GLY A 175 -1.15 -0.40 -1.32
N THR A 176 -2.37 0.07 -1.07
CA THR A 176 -3.37 0.28 -2.14
C THR A 176 -2.90 1.29 -3.17
N GLY A 177 -2.29 2.40 -2.75
CA GLY A 177 -1.74 3.40 -3.67
C GLY A 177 -0.64 2.84 -4.59
N LEU A 178 0.23 1.99 -4.06
CA LEU A 178 1.26 1.31 -4.85
C LEU A 178 0.65 0.26 -5.81
N TYR A 179 -0.35 -0.51 -5.36
CA TYR A 179 -1.08 -1.43 -6.24
C TYR A 179 -1.82 -0.68 -7.35
N ALA A 180 -2.49 0.44 -7.03
CA ALA A 180 -3.16 1.26 -8.03
C ALA A 180 -2.18 1.75 -9.10
N ALA A 181 -1.02 2.29 -8.71
CA ALA A 181 0.01 2.71 -9.65
C ALA A 181 0.50 1.54 -10.52
N THR A 182 0.75 0.36 -9.93
CA THR A 182 1.19 -0.85 -10.64
C THR A 182 0.16 -1.32 -11.66
N LEU A 183 -1.12 -1.38 -11.28
CA LEU A 183 -2.21 -1.79 -12.15
C LEU A 183 -2.44 -0.80 -13.29
N ILE A 184 -2.33 0.51 -13.02
CA ILE A 184 -2.39 1.56 -14.05
C ILE A 184 -1.25 1.38 -15.06
N LEU A 185 -0.02 1.15 -14.61
CA LEU A 185 1.13 0.90 -15.49
C LEU A 185 0.91 -0.34 -16.36
N GLY A 186 0.41 -1.43 -15.77
CA GLY A 186 0.04 -2.65 -16.52
C GLY A 186 -1.02 -2.39 -17.58
N ALA A 187 -2.06 -1.60 -17.24
CA ALA A 187 -3.12 -1.23 -18.17
C ALA A 187 -2.64 -0.29 -19.30
N LEU A 188 -1.74 0.64 -18.99
CA LEU A 188 -1.10 1.49 -20.02
C LEU A 188 -0.24 0.66 -20.97
N PHE A 189 0.50 -0.32 -20.46
CA PHE A 189 1.27 -1.25 -21.27
C PHE A 189 0.36 -2.11 -22.15
N GLU A 190 -0.75 -2.64 -21.63
CA GLU A 190 -1.75 -3.37 -22.43
C GLU A 190 -2.34 -2.47 -23.53
N ARG A 191 -2.73 -1.25 -23.17
CA ARG A 191 -3.28 -0.26 -24.12
C ARG A 191 -2.31 0.06 -25.24
N SER A 192 -1.01 0.13 -24.96
CA SER A 192 0.00 0.40 -26.01
C SER A 192 0.03 -0.67 -27.11
N ARG A 193 -0.51 -1.86 -26.83
CA ARG A 193 -0.59 -3.00 -27.76
C ARG A 193 -1.97 -3.18 -28.39
N THR A 194 -3.02 -2.84 -27.64
CA THR A 194 -4.40 -3.07 -28.07
C THR A 194 -5.13 -1.83 -28.54
N GLY A 195 -4.68 -0.64 -28.14
CA GLY A 195 -5.40 0.62 -28.32
C GLY A 195 -6.56 0.82 -27.34
N GLU A 196 -6.92 -0.20 -26.55
CA GLU A 196 -8.08 -0.18 -25.65
C GLU A 196 -7.67 0.15 -24.21
N GLY A 197 -8.47 0.99 -23.54
CA GLY A 197 -8.35 1.27 -22.12
C GLY A 197 -8.90 0.13 -21.25
N ARG A 198 -8.66 0.22 -19.96
CA ARG A 198 -9.15 -0.76 -18.98
C ARG A 198 -9.83 -0.05 -17.81
N PHE A 199 -10.91 -0.61 -17.31
CA PHE A 199 -11.51 -0.19 -16.05
C PHE A 199 -11.02 -1.11 -14.93
N ILE A 200 -10.25 -0.56 -14.00
CA ILE A 200 -9.70 -1.21 -12.81
C ILE A 200 -10.58 -0.85 -11.63
N ASP A 201 -11.18 -1.83 -10.99
CA ASP A 201 -11.90 -1.68 -9.73
C ASP A 201 -11.01 -2.26 -8.63
N LEU A 202 -10.35 -1.40 -7.87
CA LEU A 202 -9.39 -1.79 -6.84
C LEU A 202 -9.99 -1.60 -5.46
N SER A 203 -10.18 -2.70 -4.74
CA SER A 203 -10.58 -2.70 -3.35
C SER A 203 -9.36 -2.61 -2.43
N MET A 204 -9.40 -1.68 -1.46
CA MET A 204 -8.39 -1.61 -0.41
C MET A 204 -8.34 -2.89 0.44
N PHE A 205 -9.52 -3.50 0.69
CA PHE A 205 -9.60 -4.76 1.43
C PHE A 205 -8.86 -5.89 0.69
N GLU A 206 -9.10 -6.04 -0.62
CA GLU A 206 -8.42 -7.05 -1.45
C GLU A 206 -6.92 -6.78 -1.54
N ALA A 207 -6.51 -5.53 -1.78
CA ALA A 207 -5.10 -5.17 -1.81
C ALA A 207 -4.38 -5.54 -0.51
N MET A 208 -5.07 -5.45 0.65
CA MET A 208 -4.48 -5.80 1.94
C MET A 208 -4.38 -7.31 2.17
N THR A 209 -5.18 -8.13 1.50
CA THR A 209 -5.07 -9.60 1.63
C THR A 209 -3.73 -10.12 1.11
N GLU A 210 -3.10 -9.44 0.15
CA GLU A 210 -1.76 -9.76 -0.32
C GLU A 210 -0.70 -9.66 0.81
N PHE A 211 -0.82 -8.68 1.70
CA PHE A 211 0.10 -8.52 2.83
C PHE A 211 -0.07 -9.62 3.89
N THR A 212 -1.21 -10.31 3.90
CA THR A 212 -1.49 -11.45 4.77
C THR A 212 -1.44 -12.78 4.01
N GLY A 213 -0.95 -12.79 2.78
CA GLY A 213 -0.91 -13.95 1.89
C GLY A 213 -0.35 -15.23 2.51
N PRO A 214 0.84 -15.23 3.15
CA PRO A 214 1.37 -16.41 3.83
C PRO A 214 0.46 -16.94 4.93
N ASN A 215 -0.19 -16.06 5.70
CA ASN A 215 -1.10 -16.39 6.78
C ASN A 215 -2.38 -17.03 6.25
N LEU A 216 -2.97 -16.46 5.21
CA LEU A 216 -4.14 -17.00 4.53
C LEU A 216 -3.84 -18.35 3.89
N THR A 217 -2.68 -18.49 3.24
CA THR A 217 -2.24 -19.74 2.63
C THR A 217 -2.05 -20.84 3.67
N ALA A 218 -1.42 -20.55 4.81
CA ALA A 218 -1.23 -21.49 5.88
C ALA A 218 -2.56 -21.92 6.51
N PHE A 219 -3.50 -20.97 6.69
CA PHE A 219 -4.83 -21.27 7.21
C PHE A 219 -5.62 -22.13 6.23
N ALA A 220 -5.66 -21.77 4.96
CA ALA A 220 -6.46 -22.48 3.95
C ALA A 220 -5.99 -23.93 3.74
N ASN A 221 -4.67 -24.20 3.85
CA ASN A 221 -4.12 -25.53 3.57
C ASN A 221 -3.92 -26.41 4.82
N ALA A 222 -3.68 -25.81 5.97
CA ALA A 222 -3.33 -26.56 7.19
C ALA A 222 -4.12 -26.12 8.44
N GLY A 223 -5.07 -25.19 8.32
CA GLY A 223 -5.82 -24.66 9.46
C GLY A 223 -4.96 -23.86 10.45
N VAL A 224 -3.70 -23.53 10.09
CA VAL A 224 -2.78 -22.84 10.97
C VAL A 224 -3.20 -21.38 11.10
N ARG A 225 -3.41 -20.94 12.35
CA ARG A 225 -3.71 -19.56 12.68
C ARG A 225 -2.50 -18.92 13.36
N TYR A 226 -1.87 -17.98 12.64
CA TYR A 226 -0.85 -17.16 13.26
C TYR A 226 -1.50 -16.12 14.18
N GLY A 227 -0.86 -15.91 15.32
CA GLY A 227 -1.24 -14.86 16.26
C GLY A 227 -0.18 -13.78 16.37
N ARG A 228 -0.35 -12.89 17.33
CA ARG A 228 0.67 -11.88 17.66
C ARG A 228 1.91 -12.58 18.22
N ASN A 229 3.05 -12.32 17.62
CA ASN A 229 4.33 -12.92 18.02
C ASN A 229 5.34 -11.84 18.48
N ARG A 230 4.84 -10.73 18.99
CA ARG A 230 5.64 -9.58 19.42
C ARG A 230 6.57 -9.11 18.31
N LEU A 231 7.87 -9.19 18.56
CA LEU A 231 8.93 -8.76 17.64
C LEU A 231 9.66 -9.96 16.99
N ARG A 232 9.01 -11.15 16.93
CA ARG A 232 9.62 -12.38 16.41
C ARG A 232 8.92 -12.85 15.14
N HIS A 233 9.65 -13.55 14.30
CA HIS A 233 9.07 -14.24 13.14
C HIS A 233 8.32 -15.51 13.57
N HIS A 234 7.23 -15.85 12.87
CA HIS A 234 6.38 -16.99 13.23
C HIS A 234 7.04 -18.36 13.02
N SER A 235 7.89 -18.49 12.02
CA SER A 235 8.44 -19.77 11.56
C SER A 235 9.97 -19.78 11.41
N ILE A 236 10.64 -18.67 11.68
CA ILE A 236 12.11 -18.56 11.58
C ILE A 236 12.66 -18.19 12.96
N VAL A 237 13.63 -18.93 13.45
CA VAL A 237 14.26 -18.75 14.77
C VAL A 237 15.77 -18.96 14.64
N PRO A 238 16.59 -18.07 15.20
CA PRO A 238 16.26 -16.76 15.77
C PRO A 238 16.02 -15.70 14.69
N TYR A 239 14.86 -15.09 14.72
CA TYR A 239 14.52 -13.95 13.88
C TYR A 239 13.62 -13.00 14.69
N GLY A 240 14.13 -11.85 15.08
CA GLY A 240 13.38 -10.90 15.89
C GLY A 240 14.25 -9.88 16.59
N ILE A 241 13.68 -9.26 17.60
CA ILE A 241 14.36 -8.29 18.46
C ILE A 241 14.52 -8.89 19.85
N PHE A 242 15.72 -8.84 20.38
CA PHE A 242 16.14 -9.41 21.64
C PHE A 242 16.72 -8.33 22.55
N ALA A 243 16.42 -8.41 23.84
CA ALA A 243 16.99 -7.50 24.81
C ALA A 243 18.48 -7.85 25.04
N CYS A 244 19.31 -6.83 25.23
CA CYS A 244 20.70 -6.93 25.65
C CYS A 244 20.96 -5.93 26.78
N ASN A 245 22.18 -5.94 27.36
CA ASN A 245 22.48 -5.17 28.56
C ASN A 245 22.28 -3.65 28.41
N ASP A 246 22.45 -3.12 27.21
CA ASP A 246 22.40 -1.69 26.89
C ASP A 246 21.29 -1.29 25.91
N GLY A 247 20.36 -2.22 25.60
CA GLY A 247 19.26 -1.92 24.68
C GLY A 247 18.65 -3.14 24.02
N PHE A 248 18.54 -3.09 22.70
CA PHE A 248 17.94 -4.15 21.90
C PHE A 248 18.81 -4.48 20.69
N LEU A 249 18.88 -5.76 20.36
CA LEU A 249 19.57 -6.28 19.19
C LEU A 249 18.58 -6.96 18.25
N ALA A 250 18.60 -6.58 16.98
CA ALA A 250 17.89 -7.29 15.93
C ALA A 250 18.75 -8.45 15.41
N ILE A 251 18.19 -9.65 15.44
CA ILE A 251 18.83 -10.87 14.93
C ILE A 251 17.91 -11.44 13.84
N ALA A 252 18.49 -11.78 12.69
CA ALA A 252 17.81 -12.44 11.59
C ALA A 252 18.75 -13.51 11.02
N ILE A 253 18.42 -14.78 11.23
CA ILE A 253 19.19 -15.93 10.74
C ILE A 253 18.27 -16.74 9.82
N GLU A 254 18.62 -16.76 8.53
CA GLU A 254 17.76 -17.39 7.52
C GLU A 254 18.34 -18.71 6.99
N HIS A 255 19.63 -18.98 7.19
CA HIS A 255 20.30 -20.15 6.66
C HIS A 255 20.98 -20.96 7.74
N ASP A 256 21.00 -22.30 7.59
CA ASP A 256 21.64 -23.21 8.56
C ASP A 256 23.14 -22.95 8.70
N ALA A 257 23.78 -22.41 7.66
CA ALA A 257 25.20 -22.01 7.76
C ALA A 257 25.40 -20.81 8.70
N GLU A 258 24.49 -19.83 8.63
CA GLU A 258 24.49 -18.67 9.53
C GLU A 258 24.19 -19.09 10.96
N TRP A 259 23.28 -20.06 11.14
CA TRP A 259 22.99 -20.63 12.46
C TRP A 259 24.22 -21.22 13.13
N ARG A 260 25.01 -22.02 12.39
CA ARG A 260 26.26 -22.60 12.93
C ARG A 260 27.28 -21.54 13.34
N VAL A 261 27.46 -20.52 12.48
CA VAL A 261 28.37 -19.39 12.79
C VAL A 261 27.85 -18.59 14.00
N PHE A 262 26.56 -18.41 14.11
CA PHE A 262 25.94 -17.73 15.26
C PHE A 262 26.15 -18.52 16.56
N CYS A 263 25.97 -19.85 16.54
CA CYS A 263 26.26 -20.72 17.67
C CYS A 263 27.70 -20.64 18.08
N GLU A 264 28.63 -20.68 17.12
CA GLU A 264 30.07 -20.64 17.39
C GLU A 264 30.52 -19.27 17.91
N ARG A 265 30.15 -18.18 17.23
CA ARG A 265 30.75 -16.85 17.44
C ARG A 265 29.98 -15.94 18.38
N VAL A 266 28.70 -16.17 18.53
CA VAL A 266 27.83 -15.28 19.32
C VAL A 266 27.37 -15.97 20.60
N LEU A 267 26.98 -17.24 20.52
CA LEU A 267 26.52 -17.98 21.70
C LEU A 267 27.67 -18.71 22.43
N ASP A 268 28.84 -18.80 21.83
CA ASP A 268 29.98 -19.65 22.33
C ASP A 268 29.53 -21.09 22.57
N ARG A 269 28.68 -21.61 21.70
CA ARG A 269 28.05 -22.93 21.78
C ARG A 269 28.15 -23.65 20.42
N PRO A 270 29.38 -24.02 19.96
CA PRO A 270 29.54 -24.76 18.71
C PRO A 270 28.82 -26.12 18.74
N ASP A 271 28.68 -26.73 19.95
CA ASP A 271 27.90 -27.92 20.20
C ASP A 271 26.44 -27.79 19.76
N ALA A 272 25.79 -26.64 20.02
CA ALA A 272 24.41 -26.39 19.60
C ALA A 272 24.28 -26.32 18.07
N GLY A 273 25.28 -25.81 17.37
CA GLY A 273 25.32 -25.80 15.90
C GLY A 273 25.52 -27.17 15.26
N ALA A 274 26.01 -28.15 16.03
CA ALA A 274 26.25 -29.54 15.62
C ALA A 274 25.17 -30.51 16.12
N ASP A 275 24.35 -30.13 17.09
CA ASP A 275 23.31 -30.96 17.68
C ASP A 275 22.22 -31.28 16.63
N PRO A 276 21.88 -32.55 16.35
CA PRO A 276 20.84 -32.93 15.40
C PRO A 276 19.48 -32.34 15.70
N GLU A 277 19.16 -32.04 16.97
CA GLU A 277 17.89 -31.39 17.36
C GLU A 277 17.91 -29.89 17.18
N LEU A 278 19.08 -29.27 17.04
CA LEU A 278 19.25 -27.81 16.93
C LEU A 278 20.07 -27.40 15.69
N SER A 279 20.66 -28.35 14.99
CA SER A 279 21.63 -28.11 13.91
C SER A 279 21.10 -27.39 12.69
N THR A 280 19.76 -27.27 12.58
CA THR A 280 19.07 -26.51 11.55
C THR A 280 18.13 -25.49 12.19
N LYS A 281 17.90 -24.37 11.52
CA LYS A 281 16.92 -23.37 11.97
C LYS A 281 15.52 -23.93 12.16
N ARG A 282 15.14 -24.97 11.40
CA ARG A 282 13.86 -25.65 11.51
C ARG A 282 13.76 -26.49 12.79
N ALA A 283 14.82 -27.21 13.12
CA ALA A 283 14.93 -27.98 14.35
C ALA A 283 14.92 -27.04 15.57
N ALA A 284 15.73 -25.96 15.52
CA ALA A 284 15.77 -24.96 16.58
C ALA A 284 14.40 -24.28 16.81
N ALA A 285 13.61 -24.04 15.77
CA ALA A 285 12.26 -23.48 15.89
C ALA A 285 11.28 -24.42 16.61
N GLY A 286 11.46 -25.74 16.51
CA GLY A 286 10.65 -26.75 17.20
C GLY A 286 11.07 -27.03 18.63
N ALA A 287 12.26 -26.59 19.06
CA ALA A 287 12.82 -26.88 20.36
C ALA A 287 12.20 -25.97 21.46
N PRO A 288 11.52 -26.52 22.50
CA PRO A 288 10.83 -25.70 23.49
C PRO A 288 11.74 -24.88 24.40
N ALA A 289 13.06 -25.14 24.38
CA ALA A 289 14.04 -24.46 25.24
C ALA A 289 14.34 -23.00 24.83
N TRP A 290 14.15 -22.62 23.56
CA TRP A 290 14.50 -21.30 23.04
C TRP A 290 13.40 -20.25 23.23
N THR A 291 12.22 -20.67 23.65
CA THR A 291 11.04 -19.80 23.83
C THR A 291 10.66 -19.57 25.28
N ARG A 292 11.35 -20.20 26.24
CA ARG A 292 11.03 -20.09 27.67
C ARG A 292 11.64 -18.84 28.32
N PRO A 293 10.92 -18.15 29.22
CA PRO A 293 11.51 -17.12 30.08
C PRO A 293 12.70 -17.68 30.85
N GLY A 294 13.87 -17.01 30.79
CA GLY A 294 15.12 -17.46 31.40
C GLY A 294 16.07 -18.24 30.48
N SER A 295 15.72 -18.49 29.23
CA SER A 295 16.66 -18.94 28.20
C SER A 295 17.64 -17.81 27.85
N PRO A 296 18.91 -18.10 27.50
CA PRO A 296 19.87 -17.07 27.09
C PRO A 296 19.43 -16.26 25.86
N MET A 297 18.30 -16.63 25.24
CA MET A 297 17.66 -15.91 24.13
C MET A 297 16.17 -15.58 24.39
N ALA A 298 15.69 -15.66 25.64
CA ALA A 298 14.30 -15.34 25.99
C ALA A 298 14.13 -13.84 26.33
#